data_fa900b75323145819df799ea09672344
#
_entry.id   fa900b75323145819df799ea09672344
#
_cell.length_a   1.000
_cell.length_b   1.000
_cell.length_c   1.000
_cell.angle_alpha   90.00
_cell.angle_beta   90.00
_cell.angle_gamma   90.00
#
_symmetry.space_group_name_H-M   'P 1'
#
loop_
_entity.id
_entity.type
_entity.pdbx_description
1 polymer ?
#
loop_
_entity_poly.entity_id
_entity_poly.type
_entity_poly.pdbx_seq_one_letter_code
_entity_poly.pdbx_strand_id
1 'polypeptide(L)'
;NFMTIDWQKEVEARKEDLLEDLKNLLRVNSERDDSKVTPDAPFGPGPRDALKHMLAYGERDGFKVKNVDNYAGHIDLGEGDETLGIFGHMDVVPAGDGWDTDPYEPVIKDGKIFARGSSDDKGPSMAAYYAMKIIKELDLKLSKKVRFVVGSDEESGWGDMAYYFEHEEEPDFGFSPDAEFPIINGEKGNVSLALRFKGDNAGDYVLKSFVSGLRENMVPGTATAALQVPSADAAIAMEEAFYQFIEANPVSGTIEADNTYVKIELVGKGAHGDRKSVV
;
A
#
# COMPACT_ATOMS: atom_id res chain seq x y z
N ASN A 1 -24.82 -27.73 -26.48
CA ASN A 1 -23.44 -27.35 -26.75
C ASN A 1 -23.04 -26.32 -25.70
N PHE A 2 -22.37 -26.76 -24.62
CA PHE A 2 -21.62 -25.84 -23.78
C PHE A 2 -20.43 -25.35 -24.62
N MET A 3 -20.53 -24.16 -25.21
CA MET A 3 -19.38 -23.53 -25.82
C MET A 3 -18.39 -23.30 -24.69
N THR A 4 -17.23 -23.90 -24.80
CA THR A 4 -16.14 -23.64 -23.86
C THR A 4 -15.70 -22.21 -24.05
N ILE A 5 -15.82 -21.37 -23.00
CA ILE A 5 -15.40 -19.97 -23.06
C ILE A 5 -13.88 -19.95 -23.10
N ASP A 6 -13.33 -19.25 -24.05
CA ASP A 6 -11.91 -18.95 -24.11
C ASP A 6 -11.62 -17.70 -23.24
N TRP A 7 -11.37 -17.95 -21.96
CA TRP A 7 -11.12 -16.88 -20.97
C TRP A 7 -9.93 -16.01 -21.33
N GLN A 8 -8.89 -16.58 -21.91
CA GLN A 8 -7.72 -15.80 -22.30
C GLN A 8 -8.07 -14.80 -23.38
N LYS A 9 -8.87 -15.21 -24.36
CA LYS A 9 -9.37 -14.32 -25.43
C LYS A 9 -10.25 -13.21 -24.85
N GLU A 10 -11.11 -13.53 -23.89
CA GLU A 10 -11.98 -12.54 -23.25
C GLU A 10 -11.20 -11.51 -22.45
N VAL A 11 -10.14 -11.93 -21.75
CA VAL A 11 -9.24 -11.02 -21.05
C VAL A 11 -8.46 -10.16 -22.03
N GLU A 12 -7.86 -10.76 -23.06
CA GLU A 12 -7.07 -10.01 -24.05
C GLU A 12 -7.90 -8.96 -24.80
N ALA A 13 -9.16 -9.26 -25.07
CA ALA A 13 -10.07 -8.30 -25.70
C ALA A 13 -10.36 -7.06 -24.86
N ARG A 14 -10.14 -7.12 -23.54
CA ARG A 14 -10.39 -6.01 -22.59
C ARG A 14 -9.11 -5.48 -21.92
N LYS A 15 -7.97 -5.94 -22.35
CA LYS A 15 -6.67 -5.63 -21.73
C LYS A 15 -6.37 -4.13 -21.74
N GLU A 16 -6.64 -3.45 -22.85
CA GLU A 16 -6.37 -2.01 -22.95
C GLU A 16 -7.28 -1.21 -22.02
N ASP A 17 -8.56 -1.56 -21.94
CA ASP A 17 -9.51 -0.93 -21.02
C ASP A 17 -9.13 -1.17 -19.56
N LEU A 18 -8.73 -2.41 -19.23
CA LEU A 18 -8.23 -2.77 -17.90
C LEU A 18 -7.00 -1.94 -17.52
N LEU A 19 -6.03 -1.83 -18.44
CA LEU A 19 -4.82 -1.06 -18.19
C LEU A 19 -5.10 0.43 -18.04
N GLU A 20 -6.06 0.97 -18.79
CA GLU A 20 -6.44 2.38 -18.67
C GLU A 20 -7.16 2.65 -17.35
N ASP A 21 -8.12 1.81 -16.96
CA ASP A 21 -8.80 1.91 -15.68
C ASP A 21 -7.80 1.77 -14.52
N LEU A 22 -6.87 0.82 -14.60
CA LEU A 22 -5.82 0.65 -13.59
C LEU A 22 -4.91 1.87 -13.50
N LYS A 23 -4.44 2.43 -14.62
CA LYS A 23 -3.61 3.64 -14.61
C LYS A 23 -4.34 4.81 -13.96
N ASN A 24 -5.62 5.00 -14.25
CA ASN A 24 -6.41 6.07 -13.65
C ASN A 24 -6.57 5.88 -12.13
N LEU A 25 -6.76 4.64 -11.67
CA LEU A 25 -6.82 4.33 -10.25
C LEU A 25 -5.46 4.51 -9.55
N LEU A 26 -4.36 4.16 -10.22
CA LEU A 26 -2.98 4.32 -9.70
C LEU A 26 -2.56 5.79 -9.53
N ARG A 27 -3.14 6.70 -10.32
CA ARG A 27 -2.89 8.16 -10.19
C ARG A 27 -3.51 8.75 -8.93
N VAL A 28 -4.43 8.07 -8.29
CA VAL A 28 -4.97 8.52 -7.01
C VAL A 28 -3.98 8.18 -5.91
N ASN A 29 -3.31 9.19 -5.34
CA ASN A 29 -2.49 9.00 -4.15
C ASN A 29 -3.40 8.67 -2.98
N SER A 30 -3.42 7.42 -2.57
CA SER A 30 -4.26 6.88 -1.51
C SER A 30 -3.47 6.48 -0.25
N GLU A 31 -2.38 7.18 0.02
CA GLU A 31 -1.70 7.10 1.32
C GLU A 31 -2.65 7.59 2.43
N ARG A 32 -2.65 6.87 3.55
CA ARG A 32 -3.37 7.31 4.75
C ARG A 32 -2.74 8.60 5.29
N ASP A 33 -3.58 9.57 5.63
CA ASP A 33 -3.16 10.84 6.22
C ASP A 33 -4.00 11.16 7.46
N ASP A 34 -3.48 10.79 8.63
CA ASP A 34 -4.15 11.00 9.91
C ASP A 34 -4.31 12.48 10.27
N SER A 35 -3.54 13.38 9.65
CA SER A 35 -3.66 14.83 9.85
C SER A 35 -4.86 15.45 9.13
N LYS A 36 -5.46 14.72 8.17
CA LYS A 36 -6.59 15.15 7.34
C LYS A 36 -7.84 14.29 7.49
N VAL A 37 -7.94 13.56 8.58
CA VAL A 37 -9.11 12.76 8.92
C VAL A 37 -10.31 13.67 9.16
N THR A 38 -11.45 13.30 8.56
CA THR A 38 -12.76 13.94 8.75
C THR A 38 -13.85 12.88 8.77
N PRO A 39 -15.08 13.18 9.19
CA PRO A 39 -16.20 12.23 9.08
C PRO A 39 -16.44 11.72 7.65
N ASP A 40 -16.16 12.52 6.62
CA ASP A 40 -16.26 12.13 5.20
C ASP A 40 -15.01 11.42 4.68
N ALA A 41 -13.90 11.48 5.42
CA ALA A 41 -12.62 10.86 5.04
C ALA A 41 -11.96 10.21 6.27
N PRO A 42 -12.44 9.04 6.71
CA PRO A 42 -12.03 8.42 7.97
C PRO A 42 -10.54 8.05 8.04
N PHE A 43 -9.89 7.87 6.90
CA PHE A 43 -8.45 7.57 6.79
C PHE A 43 -7.69 8.63 5.99
N GLY A 44 -8.30 9.81 5.82
CA GLY A 44 -7.81 10.89 4.99
C GLY A 44 -8.42 10.90 3.59
N PRO A 45 -8.18 11.97 2.82
CA PRO A 45 -8.84 12.15 1.50
C PRO A 45 -8.37 11.13 0.45
N GLY A 46 -7.12 10.71 0.48
CA GLY A 46 -6.57 9.79 -0.52
C GLY A 46 -7.26 8.42 -0.55
N PRO A 47 -7.35 7.68 0.56
CA PRO A 47 -8.07 6.41 0.62
C PRO A 47 -9.55 6.54 0.25
N ARG A 48 -10.24 7.61 0.73
CA ARG A 48 -11.61 7.91 0.34
C ARG A 48 -11.77 8.08 -1.16
N ASP A 49 -10.89 8.85 -1.79
CA ASP A 49 -10.99 9.16 -3.22
C ASP A 49 -10.71 7.92 -4.09
N ALA A 50 -9.75 7.07 -3.67
CA ALA A 50 -9.49 5.81 -4.35
C ALA A 50 -10.66 4.80 -4.21
N LEU A 51 -11.27 4.70 -3.02
CA LEU A 51 -12.48 3.93 -2.79
C LEU A 51 -13.61 4.40 -3.73
N LYS A 52 -13.91 5.69 -3.74
CA LYS A 52 -14.94 6.27 -4.61
C LYS A 52 -14.63 6.03 -6.08
N HIS A 53 -13.37 6.11 -6.49
CA HIS A 53 -12.94 5.86 -7.87
C HIS A 53 -13.22 4.41 -8.28
N MET A 54 -12.88 3.43 -7.43
CA MET A 54 -13.15 2.02 -7.71
C MET A 54 -14.65 1.73 -7.75
N LEU A 55 -15.45 2.27 -6.82
CA LEU A 55 -16.90 2.11 -6.82
C LEU A 55 -17.55 2.73 -8.04
N ALA A 56 -17.04 3.85 -8.54
CA ALA A 56 -17.53 4.50 -9.75
C ALA A 56 -17.35 3.62 -11.00
N TYR A 57 -16.32 2.77 -11.06
CA TYR A 57 -16.22 1.76 -12.13
C TYR A 57 -17.36 0.75 -12.06
N GLY A 58 -17.73 0.30 -10.86
CA GLY A 58 -18.89 -0.58 -10.67
C GLY A 58 -20.19 0.06 -11.16
N GLU A 59 -20.43 1.32 -10.82
CA GLU A 59 -21.60 2.09 -11.25
C GLU A 59 -21.60 2.27 -12.78
N ARG A 60 -20.47 2.69 -13.37
CA ARG A 60 -20.30 2.84 -14.82
C ARG A 60 -20.67 1.57 -15.59
N ASP A 61 -20.24 0.42 -15.07
CA ASP A 61 -20.40 -0.87 -15.71
C ASP A 61 -21.74 -1.57 -15.33
N GLY A 62 -22.61 -0.88 -14.58
CA GLY A 62 -23.97 -1.31 -14.27
C GLY A 62 -24.07 -2.43 -13.23
N PHE A 63 -23.12 -2.48 -12.29
CA PHE A 63 -23.21 -3.32 -11.09
C PHE A 63 -24.07 -2.65 -10.00
N LYS A 64 -24.54 -3.45 -9.03
CA LYS A 64 -25.07 -2.92 -7.78
C LYS A 64 -23.88 -2.49 -6.92
N VAL A 65 -23.85 -1.23 -6.48
CA VAL A 65 -22.75 -0.64 -5.74
C VAL A 65 -23.24 -0.05 -4.42
N LYS A 66 -22.49 -0.22 -3.37
CA LYS A 66 -22.75 0.44 -2.09
C LYS A 66 -21.45 1.01 -1.51
N ASN A 67 -21.51 2.27 -1.11
CA ASN A 67 -20.49 2.91 -0.30
C ASN A 67 -20.96 2.91 1.17
N VAL A 68 -20.14 2.42 2.08
CA VAL A 68 -20.41 2.36 3.51
C VAL A 68 -19.60 3.46 4.20
N ASP A 69 -20.14 4.67 4.17
CA ASP A 69 -19.63 5.87 4.84
C ASP A 69 -18.16 6.20 4.56
N ASN A 70 -17.68 5.85 3.38
CA ASN A 70 -16.28 6.00 2.94
C ASN A 70 -15.24 5.23 3.78
N TYR A 71 -15.68 4.30 4.65
CA TYR A 71 -14.78 3.32 5.27
C TYR A 71 -14.44 2.20 4.29
N ALA A 72 -15.46 1.64 3.65
CA ALA A 72 -15.34 0.61 2.64
C ALA A 72 -16.57 0.66 1.72
N GLY A 73 -16.60 -0.21 0.73
CA GLY A 73 -17.77 -0.38 -0.11
C GLY A 73 -17.80 -1.74 -0.76
N HIS A 74 -18.81 -1.99 -1.59
CA HIS A 74 -18.84 -3.22 -2.36
C HIS A 74 -19.50 -3.06 -3.72
N ILE A 75 -19.15 -3.99 -4.60
CA ILE A 75 -19.68 -4.14 -5.95
C ILE A 75 -20.24 -5.57 -6.05
N ASP A 76 -21.55 -5.71 -6.30
CA ASP A 76 -22.24 -6.99 -6.31
C ASP A 76 -22.58 -7.44 -7.74
N LEU A 77 -22.41 -8.74 -7.99
CA LEU A 77 -22.78 -9.43 -9.21
C LEU A 77 -23.61 -10.67 -8.88
N GLY A 78 -24.74 -10.83 -9.57
CA GLY A 78 -25.62 -11.97 -9.41
C GLY A 78 -26.45 -11.91 -8.14
N GLU A 79 -27.17 -13.01 -7.88
CA GLU A 79 -28.02 -13.22 -6.72
C GLU A 79 -27.87 -14.67 -6.25
N GLY A 80 -28.25 -14.96 -5.02
CA GLY A 80 -28.17 -16.29 -4.43
C GLY A 80 -28.22 -16.23 -2.92
N ASP A 81 -28.45 -17.40 -2.30
CA ASP A 81 -28.51 -17.53 -0.85
C ASP A 81 -27.13 -17.49 -0.19
N GLU A 82 -26.09 -17.82 -0.95
CA GLU A 82 -24.69 -17.75 -0.51
C GLU A 82 -23.93 -16.66 -1.26
N THR A 83 -22.99 -16.04 -0.58
CA THR A 83 -22.15 -14.95 -1.11
C THR A 83 -20.69 -15.35 -1.11
N LEU A 84 -20.05 -15.28 -2.30
CA LEU A 84 -18.60 -15.31 -2.44
C LEU A 84 -18.08 -13.89 -2.29
N GLY A 85 -17.25 -13.65 -1.28
CA GLY A 85 -16.51 -12.40 -1.09
C GLY A 85 -15.17 -12.40 -1.83
N ILE A 86 -14.89 -11.29 -2.51
CA ILE A 86 -13.55 -10.96 -3.00
C ILE A 86 -13.12 -9.72 -2.23
N PHE A 87 -11.96 -9.75 -1.58
CA PHE A 87 -11.51 -8.66 -0.71
C PHE A 87 -10.28 -8.00 -1.31
N GLY A 88 -10.39 -6.74 -1.67
CA GLY A 88 -9.28 -5.92 -2.11
C GLY A 88 -9.28 -4.56 -1.42
N HIS A 89 -8.14 -3.85 -1.46
CA HIS A 89 -8.02 -2.55 -0.83
C HIS A 89 -7.44 -1.50 -1.76
N MET A 90 -7.78 -0.24 -1.49
CA MET A 90 -7.40 0.88 -2.33
C MET A 90 -6.39 1.80 -1.67
N ASP A 91 -6.20 1.71 -0.35
CA ASP A 91 -5.12 2.41 0.33
C ASP A 91 -3.76 1.80 -0.01
N VAL A 92 -2.73 2.59 0.15
CA VAL A 92 -1.36 2.19 -0.15
C VAL A 92 -0.42 2.67 0.95
N VAL A 93 0.68 1.94 1.19
CA VAL A 93 1.77 2.43 2.02
C VAL A 93 2.41 3.67 1.40
N PRO A 94 3.04 4.55 2.19
CA PRO A 94 3.76 5.69 1.66
C PRO A 94 4.74 5.28 0.56
N ALA A 95 4.81 6.08 -0.50
CA ALA A 95 5.70 5.78 -1.62
C ALA A 95 7.17 5.69 -1.17
N GLY A 96 7.58 6.55 -0.22
CA GLY A 96 8.97 6.65 0.20
C GLY A 96 9.87 7.22 -0.89
N ASP A 97 11.17 7.07 -0.71
CA ASP A 97 12.21 7.58 -1.60
C ASP A 97 12.75 6.50 -2.54
N GLY A 98 13.55 6.92 -3.52
CA GLY A 98 14.30 6.02 -4.40
C GLY A 98 13.52 5.53 -5.63
N TRP A 99 12.47 6.22 -6.03
CA TRP A 99 11.77 5.99 -7.28
C TRP A 99 12.51 6.63 -8.46
N ASP A 100 12.62 5.88 -9.57
CA ASP A 100 13.14 6.41 -10.83
C ASP A 100 12.09 7.23 -11.60
N THR A 101 10.80 7.06 -11.25
CA THR A 101 9.64 7.75 -11.84
C THR A 101 8.73 8.25 -10.72
N ASP A 102 7.78 9.12 -11.05
CA ASP A 102 6.73 9.51 -10.09
C ASP A 102 5.92 8.26 -9.68
N PRO A 103 5.85 7.94 -8.37
CA PRO A 103 5.14 6.76 -7.89
C PRO A 103 3.63 6.77 -8.17
N TYR A 104 3.05 7.94 -8.46
CA TYR A 104 1.62 8.10 -8.77
C TYR A 104 1.35 8.46 -10.24
N GLU A 105 2.37 8.42 -11.10
CA GLU A 105 2.19 8.45 -12.56
C GLU A 105 2.65 7.12 -13.15
N PRO A 106 1.73 6.18 -13.45
CA PRO A 106 2.07 4.83 -13.85
C PRO A 106 2.82 4.78 -15.19
N VAL A 107 3.95 4.10 -15.21
CA VAL A 107 4.79 3.89 -16.39
C VAL A 107 4.75 2.43 -16.80
N ILE A 108 4.46 2.16 -18.07
CA ILE A 108 4.56 0.81 -18.65
C ILE A 108 5.89 0.72 -19.40
N LYS A 109 6.74 -0.22 -18.98
CA LYS A 109 8.03 -0.50 -19.60
C LYS A 109 8.33 -2.00 -19.55
N ASP A 110 8.77 -2.56 -20.64
CA ASP A 110 9.17 -3.98 -20.76
C ASP A 110 8.06 -4.95 -20.27
N GLY A 111 6.80 -4.64 -20.59
CA GLY A 111 5.64 -5.46 -20.19
C GLY A 111 5.28 -5.38 -18.70
N LYS A 112 5.84 -4.44 -17.95
CA LYS A 112 5.58 -4.22 -16.52
C LYS A 112 5.03 -2.83 -16.30
N ILE A 113 4.13 -2.68 -15.31
CA ILE A 113 3.62 -1.40 -14.84
C ILE A 113 4.34 -1.00 -13.54
N PHE A 114 4.87 0.21 -13.50
CA PHE A 114 5.59 0.76 -12.35
C PHE A 114 4.78 1.90 -11.76
N ALA A 115 4.25 1.69 -10.56
CA ALA A 115 3.58 2.69 -9.74
C ALA A 115 3.37 2.15 -8.33
N ARG A 116 3.16 3.00 -7.33
CA ARG A 116 2.70 2.59 -6.00
C ARG A 116 1.27 2.02 -6.13
N GLY A 117 1.02 0.84 -5.53
CA GLY A 117 -0.27 0.14 -5.61
C GLY A 117 -0.45 -0.74 -6.86
N SER A 118 0.51 -0.78 -7.80
CA SER A 118 0.40 -1.61 -9.00
C SER A 118 0.40 -3.11 -8.70
N SER A 119 1.02 -3.52 -7.60
CA SER A 119 1.14 -4.91 -7.16
C SER A 119 0.37 -5.19 -5.86
N ASP A 120 0.15 -4.15 -5.05
CA ASP A 120 -0.43 -4.19 -3.72
C ASP A 120 -1.27 -2.92 -3.52
N ASP A 121 -2.63 -2.97 -3.61
CA ASP A 121 -3.43 -4.10 -4.13
C ASP A 121 -4.31 -3.66 -5.31
N LYS A 122 -4.15 -2.40 -5.82
CA LYS A 122 -4.99 -1.87 -6.92
C LYS A 122 -4.91 -2.72 -8.19
N GLY A 123 -3.74 -3.28 -8.52
CA GLY A 123 -3.56 -4.15 -9.68
C GLY A 123 -4.33 -5.46 -9.56
N PRO A 124 -4.08 -6.30 -8.54
CA PRO A 124 -4.84 -7.53 -8.29
C PRO A 124 -6.34 -7.28 -8.11
N SER A 125 -6.73 -6.23 -7.39
CA SER A 125 -8.12 -5.79 -7.26
C SER A 125 -8.77 -5.49 -8.62
N MET A 126 -8.08 -4.79 -9.51
CA MET A 126 -8.56 -4.51 -10.86
C MET A 126 -8.70 -5.79 -11.69
N ALA A 127 -7.78 -6.74 -11.54
CA ALA A 127 -7.89 -8.05 -12.20
C ALA A 127 -9.15 -8.81 -11.74
N ALA A 128 -9.42 -8.83 -10.44
CA ALA A 128 -10.61 -9.45 -9.88
C ALA A 128 -11.90 -8.75 -10.35
N TYR A 129 -11.91 -7.42 -10.38
CA TYR A 129 -13.03 -6.64 -10.90
C TYR A 129 -13.30 -6.93 -12.37
N TYR A 130 -12.27 -7.02 -13.21
CA TYR A 130 -12.44 -7.35 -14.63
C TYR A 130 -12.88 -8.79 -14.85
N ALA A 131 -12.53 -9.72 -13.98
CA ALA A 131 -13.10 -11.08 -14.01
C ALA A 131 -14.62 -11.03 -13.79
N MET A 132 -15.10 -10.26 -12.82
CA MET A 132 -16.54 -10.03 -12.61
C MET A 132 -17.20 -9.33 -13.82
N LYS A 133 -16.53 -8.33 -14.39
CA LYS A 133 -17.01 -7.61 -15.57
C LYS A 133 -17.19 -8.53 -16.77
N ILE A 134 -16.22 -9.40 -17.04
CA ILE A 134 -16.31 -10.39 -18.13
C ILE A 134 -17.52 -11.32 -17.92
N ILE A 135 -17.69 -11.86 -16.70
CA ILE A 135 -18.82 -12.73 -16.37
C ILE A 135 -20.15 -12.00 -16.63
N LYS A 136 -20.25 -10.74 -16.22
CA LYS A 136 -21.44 -9.92 -16.44
C LYS A 136 -21.72 -9.66 -17.93
N GLU A 137 -20.69 -9.25 -18.69
CA GLU A 137 -20.84 -8.93 -20.12
C GLU A 137 -21.15 -10.16 -20.97
N LEU A 138 -20.72 -11.33 -20.57
CA LEU A 138 -21.07 -12.61 -21.19
C LEU A 138 -22.44 -13.14 -20.74
N ASP A 139 -23.14 -12.42 -19.87
CA ASP A 139 -24.45 -12.79 -19.30
C ASP A 139 -24.45 -14.21 -18.69
N LEU A 140 -23.38 -14.56 -17.99
CA LEU A 140 -23.25 -15.87 -17.37
C LEU A 140 -24.07 -15.93 -16.08
N LYS A 141 -24.87 -17.00 -15.96
CA LYS A 141 -25.65 -17.24 -14.75
C LYS A 141 -24.76 -17.77 -13.63
N LEU A 142 -24.81 -17.10 -12.51
CA LEU A 142 -24.15 -17.51 -11.29
C LEU A 142 -25.12 -18.26 -10.38
N SER A 143 -24.63 -19.27 -9.66
CA SER A 143 -25.37 -19.99 -8.62
C SER A 143 -25.31 -19.29 -7.26
N LYS A 144 -24.42 -18.30 -7.11
CA LYS A 144 -24.17 -17.54 -5.88
C LYS A 144 -23.98 -16.07 -6.22
N LYS A 145 -24.24 -15.22 -5.25
CA LYS A 145 -23.86 -13.81 -5.35
C LYS A 145 -22.34 -13.69 -5.22
N VAL A 146 -21.74 -12.83 -6.03
CA VAL A 146 -20.33 -12.43 -5.89
C VAL A 146 -20.31 -11.00 -5.41
N ARG A 147 -19.59 -10.74 -4.33
CA ARG A 147 -19.40 -9.42 -3.74
C ARG A 147 -17.94 -9.06 -3.71
N PHE A 148 -17.55 -8.06 -4.48
CA PHE A 148 -16.23 -7.47 -4.36
C PHE A 148 -16.26 -6.37 -3.29
N VAL A 149 -15.68 -6.67 -2.14
CA VAL A 149 -15.51 -5.74 -1.02
C VAL A 149 -14.25 -4.92 -1.26
N VAL A 150 -14.39 -3.61 -1.25
CA VAL A 150 -13.34 -2.64 -1.51
C VAL A 150 -13.01 -1.93 -0.22
N GLY A 151 -11.84 -2.24 0.36
CA GLY A 151 -11.33 -1.64 1.58
C GLY A 151 -10.53 -0.36 1.35
N SER A 152 -10.25 0.37 2.42
CA SER A 152 -9.49 1.62 2.38
C SER A 152 -8.55 1.85 3.56
N ASP A 153 -8.24 0.82 4.37
CA ASP A 153 -7.34 0.88 5.54
C ASP A 153 -6.65 -0.47 5.83
N GLU A 154 -6.36 -1.27 4.81
CA GLU A 154 -5.71 -2.57 4.97
C GLU A 154 -4.29 -2.40 5.52
N GLU A 155 -3.53 -1.47 4.97
CA GLU A 155 -2.10 -1.22 5.23
C GLU A 155 -1.81 -0.62 6.63
N SER A 156 -2.84 -0.31 7.41
CA SER A 156 -2.64 0.35 8.69
C SER A 156 -3.34 -0.34 9.85
N GLY A 157 -4.64 -0.41 9.86
CA GLY A 157 -5.33 -0.83 11.07
C GLY A 157 -6.61 -1.62 10.87
N TRP A 158 -7.02 -1.87 9.63
CA TRP A 158 -8.25 -2.60 9.28
C TRP A 158 -9.52 -1.97 9.90
N GLY A 159 -9.48 -0.66 10.15
CA GLY A 159 -10.62 0.08 10.68
C GLY A 159 -11.78 0.13 9.70
N ASP A 160 -11.48 0.01 8.41
CA ASP A 160 -12.45 -0.12 7.33
C ASP A 160 -13.28 -1.39 7.43
N MET A 161 -12.65 -2.55 7.59
CA MET A 161 -13.34 -3.83 7.70
C MET A 161 -14.09 -3.97 9.02
N ALA A 162 -13.53 -3.45 10.13
CA ALA A 162 -14.24 -3.41 11.40
C ALA A 162 -15.57 -2.65 11.27
N TYR A 163 -15.52 -1.44 10.66
CA TYR A 163 -16.73 -0.65 10.42
C TYR A 163 -17.68 -1.31 9.41
N TYR A 164 -17.15 -1.86 8.33
CA TYR A 164 -17.94 -2.48 7.27
C TYR A 164 -18.78 -3.64 7.80
N PHE A 165 -18.21 -4.55 8.58
CA PHE A 165 -18.92 -5.71 9.12
C PHE A 165 -19.83 -5.39 10.32
N GLU A 166 -19.79 -4.18 10.84
CA GLU A 166 -20.86 -3.69 11.73
C GLU A 166 -22.12 -3.26 10.97
N HIS A 167 -22.03 -3.01 9.65
CA HIS A 167 -23.10 -2.46 8.81
C HIS A 167 -23.56 -3.40 7.70
N GLU A 168 -22.75 -4.38 7.34
CA GLU A 168 -22.98 -5.31 6.23
C GLU A 168 -22.79 -6.75 6.66
N GLU A 169 -23.53 -7.66 6.03
CA GLU A 169 -23.39 -9.10 6.26
C GLU A 169 -22.05 -9.61 5.72
N GLU A 170 -21.41 -10.50 6.48
CA GLU A 170 -20.22 -11.21 6.05
C GLU A 170 -20.54 -12.18 4.90
N PRO A 171 -19.67 -12.29 3.86
CA PRO A 171 -19.77 -13.35 2.88
C PRO A 171 -19.59 -14.74 3.52
N ASP A 172 -20.22 -15.76 2.96
CA ASP A 172 -20.14 -17.14 3.45
C ASP A 172 -18.74 -17.75 3.27
N PHE A 173 -18.02 -17.30 2.25
CA PHE A 173 -16.63 -17.65 1.96
C PHE A 173 -16.03 -16.62 1.03
N GLY A 174 -14.70 -16.62 0.90
CA GLY A 174 -14.05 -15.62 0.06
C GLY A 174 -12.57 -15.85 -0.12
N PHE A 175 -11.96 -14.93 -0.85
CA PHE A 175 -10.53 -14.83 -1.03
C PHE A 175 -10.10 -13.36 -1.21
N SER A 176 -8.82 -13.10 -0.94
CA SER A 176 -8.17 -11.86 -1.31
C SER A 176 -7.19 -12.12 -2.48
N PRO A 177 -7.19 -11.30 -3.54
CA PRO A 177 -6.20 -11.40 -4.61
C PRO A 177 -4.85 -10.79 -4.23
N ASP A 178 -4.72 -10.23 -3.04
CA ASP A 178 -3.57 -9.51 -2.51
C ASP A 178 -2.44 -10.43 -2.08
N ALA A 179 -1.97 -11.27 -2.99
CA ALA A 179 -0.89 -12.22 -2.74
C ALA A 179 -0.32 -12.79 -4.06
N GLU A 180 0.73 -13.59 -3.96
CA GLU A 180 1.27 -14.31 -5.12
C GLU A 180 0.33 -15.42 -5.58
N PHE A 181 0.14 -15.53 -6.89
CA PHE A 181 -0.65 -16.60 -7.50
C PHE A 181 0.17 -17.91 -7.63
N PRO A 182 -0.45 -19.11 -7.65
CA PRO A 182 -1.90 -19.29 -7.75
C PRO A 182 -2.65 -19.29 -6.40
N ILE A 183 -2.07 -19.74 -5.32
CA ILE A 183 -2.73 -19.83 -3.99
C ILE A 183 -1.68 -19.75 -2.90
N ILE A 184 -1.92 -18.89 -1.91
CA ILE A 184 -1.26 -18.90 -0.60
C ILE A 184 -2.26 -19.46 0.40
N ASN A 185 -1.90 -20.56 1.06
CA ASN A 185 -2.76 -21.30 1.99
C ASN A 185 -2.27 -21.25 3.44
N GLY A 186 -1.28 -20.42 3.73
CA GLY A 186 -0.74 -20.23 5.08
C GLY A 186 0.21 -19.06 5.12
N GLU A 187 0.16 -18.30 6.19
CA GLU A 187 0.97 -17.13 6.43
C GLU A 187 1.69 -17.21 7.78
N LYS A 188 2.78 -16.45 7.92
CA LYS A 188 3.46 -16.27 9.18
C LYS A 188 2.71 -15.25 10.01
N GLY A 189 2.63 -15.47 11.32
CA GLY A 189 2.11 -14.47 12.24
C GLY A 189 3.06 -13.26 12.32
N ASN A 190 2.47 -12.07 12.40
CA ASN A 190 3.18 -10.81 12.61
C ASN A 190 3.17 -10.43 14.09
N VAL A 191 4.31 -9.96 14.59
CA VAL A 191 4.44 -9.44 15.95
C VAL A 191 5.20 -8.11 15.89
N SER A 192 4.54 -7.04 16.29
CA SER A 192 5.16 -5.73 16.47
C SER A 192 5.59 -5.56 17.93
N LEU A 193 6.83 -5.18 18.15
CA LEU A 193 7.41 -4.92 19.47
C LEU A 193 7.80 -3.45 19.58
N ALA A 194 7.15 -2.71 20.46
CA ALA A 194 7.52 -1.35 20.80
C ALA A 194 8.49 -1.37 21.99
N LEU A 195 9.77 -1.09 21.75
CA LEU A 195 10.80 -1.00 22.80
C LEU A 195 11.05 0.46 23.17
N ARG A 196 10.96 0.74 24.46
CA ARG A 196 11.25 2.07 25.01
C ARG A 196 12.49 2.01 25.89
N PHE A 197 13.50 2.76 25.50
CA PHE A 197 14.74 2.90 26.29
C PHE A 197 14.72 4.26 26.99
N LYS A 198 15.07 4.26 28.27
CA LYS A 198 15.28 5.49 29.04
C LYS A 198 16.76 5.80 28.99
N GLY A 199 17.11 6.82 28.23
CA GLY A 199 18.48 7.36 28.19
C GLY A 199 18.68 8.47 29.26
N ASP A 200 19.95 8.79 29.51
CA ASP A 200 20.34 10.01 30.20
C ASP A 200 21.17 10.88 29.25
N ASN A 201 21.31 12.15 29.58
CA ASN A 201 22.10 13.12 28.83
C ASN A 201 23.40 13.46 29.59
N ALA A 202 23.95 12.51 30.36
CA ALA A 202 25.08 12.71 31.24
C ALA A 202 26.45 12.62 30.53
N GLY A 203 26.49 12.18 29.27
CA GLY A 203 27.70 12.05 28.46
C GLY A 203 28.07 13.33 27.72
N ASP A 204 29.33 13.37 27.26
CA ASP A 204 29.85 14.49 26.44
C ASP A 204 29.20 14.53 25.04
N TYR A 205 28.70 13.38 24.54
CA TYR A 205 27.96 13.24 23.31
C TYR A 205 26.48 13.04 23.63
N VAL A 206 25.64 13.94 23.19
CA VAL A 206 24.19 13.89 23.47
C VAL A 206 23.40 13.74 22.20
N LEU A 207 22.65 12.64 22.08
CA LEU A 207 21.70 12.43 21.00
C LEU A 207 20.45 13.32 21.22
N LYS A 208 20.26 14.31 20.36
CA LYS A 208 19.11 15.25 20.43
C LYS A 208 17.89 14.70 19.73
N SER A 209 18.07 14.04 18.61
CA SER A 209 17.00 13.36 17.87
C SER A 209 17.56 12.22 17.03
N PHE A 210 16.75 11.21 16.84
CA PHE A 210 16.95 10.16 15.84
C PHE A 210 15.59 9.78 15.26
N VAL A 211 15.47 9.85 13.95
CA VAL A 211 14.22 9.54 13.24
C VAL A 211 14.55 8.64 12.05
N SER A 212 13.84 7.52 11.94
CA SER A 212 13.95 6.60 10.82
C SER A 212 12.67 5.78 10.70
N GLY A 213 12.24 5.53 9.47
CA GLY A 213 11.03 4.75 9.17
C GLY A 213 9.74 5.58 9.16
N LEU A 214 8.79 5.13 8.38
CA LEU A 214 7.48 5.76 8.20
C LEU A 214 6.35 4.90 8.78
N ARG A 215 6.43 3.58 8.64
CA ARG A 215 5.45 2.59 9.10
C ARG A 215 6.15 1.33 9.56
N GLU A 216 5.49 0.54 10.43
CA GLU A 216 6.05 -0.70 11.02
C GLU A 216 6.33 -1.78 9.97
N ASN A 217 5.53 -1.84 8.91
CA ASN A 217 5.67 -2.78 7.81
C ASN A 217 6.63 -2.30 6.70
N MET A 218 7.33 -1.18 6.90
CA MET A 218 8.31 -0.65 5.94
C MET A 218 9.72 -0.71 6.48
N VAL A 219 10.67 -1.12 5.63
CA VAL A 219 12.10 -0.98 5.90
C VAL A 219 12.50 0.45 5.59
N PRO A 220 13.08 1.17 6.54
CA PRO A 220 13.47 2.55 6.34
C PRO A 220 14.42 2.74 5.15
N GLY A 221 14.11 3.71 4.30
CA GLY A 221 15.00 4.20 3.25
C GLY A 221 15.85 5.38 3.69
N THR A 222 15.44 6.09 4.75
CA THR A 222 16.14 7.26 5.28
C THR A 222 16.27 7.20 6.80
N ALA A 223 17.32 7.81 7.32
CA ALA A 223 17.50 8.04 8.75
C ALA A 223 18.14 9.41 8.98
N THR A 224 17.66 10.15 9.97
CA THR A 224 18.25 11.42 10.39
C THR A 224 18.60 11.38 11.86
N ALA A 225 19.75 11.94 12.22
CA ALA A 225 20.18 12.11 13.59
C ALA A 225 20.70 13.53 13.84
N ALA A 226 20.47 14.04 15.02
CA ALA A 226 21.07 15.29 15.50
C ALA A 226 21.76 15.04 16.84
N LEU A 227 22.99 15.51 16.94
CA LEU A 227 23.85 15.31 18.11
C LEU A 227 24.43 16.64 18.59
N GLN A 228 24.64 16.73 19.90
CA GLN A 228 25.49 17.69 20.52
C GLN A 228 26.83 17.01 20.88
N VAL A 229 27.92 17.54 20.43
CA VAL A 229 29.27 17.01 20.68
C VAL A 229 30.07 17.96 21.56
N PRO A 230 31.15 17.49 22.25
CA PRO A 230 31.82 18.29 23.29
C PRO A 230 32.65 19.46 22.73
N SER A 231 33.09 19.42 21.48
CA SER A 231 33.92 20.45 20.88
C SER A 231 33.79 20.47 19.34
N ALA A 232 34.29 21.53 18.72
CA ALA A 232 34.39 21.61 17.26
C ALA A 232 35.34 20.53 16.71
N ASP A 233 36.42 20.18 17.42
CA ASP A 233 37.31 19.10 17.00
C ASP A 233 36.61 17.75 17.02
N ALA A 234 35.72 17.51 17.99
CA ALA A 234 34.90 16.31 18.04
C ALA A 234 33.88 16.27 16.85
N ALA A 235 33.36 17.41 16.43
CA ALA A 235 32.52 17.49 15.26
C ALA A 235 33.25 17.15 13.95
N ILE A 236 34.50 17.65 13.81
CA ILE A 236 35.37 17.32 12.67
C ILE A 236 35.69 15.82 12.66
N ALA A 237 36.05 15.24 13.80
CA ALA A 237 36.33 13.80 13.91
C ALA A 237 35.09 12.94 13.55
N MET A 238 33.91 13.40 13.91
CA MET A 238 32.65 12.73 13.53
C MET A 238 32.38 12.83 12.02
N GLU A 239 32.68 13.95 11.40
CA GLU A 239 32.58 14.13 9.96
C GLU A 239 33.52 13.19 9.21
N GLU A 240 34.77 13.08 9.63
CA GLU A 240 35.73 12.13 9.06
C GLU A 240 35.26 10.67 9.21
N ALA A 241 34.76 10.30 10.36
CA ALA A 241 34.24 8.96 10.62
C ALA A 241 32.97 8.68 9.74
N PHE A 242 32.14 9.67 9.52
CA PHE A 242 30.97 9.57 8.66
C PHE A 242 31.36 9.27 7.21
N TYR A 243 32.32 10.01 6.65
CA TYR A 243 32.75 9.74 5.27
C TYR A 243 33.41 8.38 5.11
N GLN A 244 34.20 7.92 6.07
CA GLN A 244 34.74 6.56 6.10
C GLN A 244 33.63 5.50 6.12
N PHE A 245 32.56 5.75 6.88
CA PHE A 245 31.40 4.85 6.93
C PHE A 245 30.67 4.80 5.58
N ILE A 246 30.46 5.94 4.92
CA ILE A 246 29.80 6.01 3.60
C ILE A 246 30.62 5.25 2.54
N GLU A 247 31.95 5.38 2.54
CA GLU A 247 32.82 4.64 1.61
C GLU A 247 32.75 3.12 1.79
N ALA A 248 32.55 2.67 3.03
CA ALA A 248 32.54 1.25 3.37
C ALA A 248 31.17 0.57 3.23
N ASN A 249 30.10 1.33 3.03
CA ASN A 249 28.72 0.81 3.06
C ASN A 249 27.92 1.24 1.83
N PRO A 250 26.92 0.43 1.37
CA PRO A 250 26.09 0.74 0.20
C PRO A 250 24.97 1.74 0.54
N VAL A 251 25.33 2.85 1.16
CA VAL A 251 24.43 3.95 1.54
C VAL A 251 25.04 5.28 1.10
N SER A 252 24.20 6.28 0.93
CA SER A 252 24.62 7.66 0.73
C SER A 252 24.15 8.52 1.90
N GLY A 253 24.65 9.74 2.01
CA GLY A 253 24.19 10.62 3.07
C GLY A 253 24.99 11.92 3.13
N THR A 254 24.56 12.77 4.02
CA THR A 254 25.17 14.06 4.31
C THR A 254 25.43 14.23 5.80
N ILE A 255 26.45 15.00 6.13
CA ILE A 255 26.73 15.46 7.48
C ILE A 255 26.91 16.97 7.46
N GLU A 256 26.28 17.66 8.37
CA GLU A 256 26.41 19.10 8.59
C GLU A 256 26.89 19.32 10.03
N ALA A 257 28.01 20.00 10.20
CA ALA A 257 28.55 20.37 11.51
C ALA A 257 28.55 21.90 11.65
N ASP A 258 27.92 22.39 12.71
CA ASP A 258 27.98 23.78 13.12
C ASP A 258 28.48 23.84 14.56
N ASN A 259 29.78 24.16 14.71
CA ASN A 259 30.51 24.19 15.98
C ASN A 259 30.40 22.84 16.75
N THR A 260 29.49 22.75 17.71
CA THR A 260 29.27 21.55 18.54
C THR A 260 27.95 20.83 18.23
N TYR A 261 27.23 21.26 17.21
CA TYR A 261 25.99 20.61 16.75
C TYR A 261 26.25 19.89 15.44
N VAL A 262 25.86 18.62 15.37
CA VAL A 262 26.04 17.77 14.19
C VAL A 262 24.71 17.19 13.77
N LYS A 263 24.37 17.34 12.50
CA LYS A 263 23.22 16.72 11.86
C LYS A 263 23.71 15.71 10.81
N ILE A 264 23.16 14.50 10.85
CA ILE A 264 23.48 13.42 9.92
C ILE A 264 22.19 12.99 9.23
N GLU A 265 22.28 12.77 7.93
CA GLU A 265 21.23 12.15 7.13
C GLU A 265 21.84 10.99 6.34
N LEU A 266 21.18 9.84 6.39
CA LEU A 266 21.52 8.64 5.61
C LEU A 266 20.38 8.29 4.68
N VAL A 267 20.74 7.88 3.46
CA VAL A 267 19.81 7.39 2.45
C VAL A 267 20.27 6.00 1.99
N GLY A 268 19.39 5.04 2.11
CA GLY A 268 19.59 3.66 1.67
C GLY A 268 18.40 3.19 0.83
N LYS A 269 18.32 1.89 0.60
CA LYS A 269 17.18 1.29 -0.09
C LYS A 269 16.10 0.93 0.91
N GLY A 270 14.99 1.67 0.88
CA GLY A 270 13.76 1.27 1.54
C GLY A 270 13.10 0.09 0.82
N ALA A 271 12.23 -0.63 1.52
CA ALA A 271 11.40 -1.70 0.97
C ALA A 271 10.16 -1.92 1.84
N HIS A 272 9.13 -2.55 1.27
CA HIS A 272 8.03 -3.10 2.07
C HIS A 272 8.55 -4.26 2.94
N GLY A 273 8.08 -4.36 4.19
CA GLY A 273 8.56 -5.34 5.16
C GLY A 273 8.42 -6.80 4.71
N ASP A 274 7.33 -7.13 4.03
CA ASP A 274 7.02 -8.48 3.56
C ASP A 274 7.98 -9.02 2.52
N ARG A 275 8.62 -8.15 1.73
CA ARG A 275 9.58 -8.58 0.71
C ARG A 275 10.92 -9.04 1.26
N LYS A 276 11.16 -8.94 2.55
CA LYS A 276 12.42 -9.39 3.19
C LYS A 276 12.37 -10.76 3.82
N SER A 277 11.27 -11.45 3.77
CA SER A 277 11.19 -12.85 4.22
C SER A 277 11.73 -13.86 3.21
N VAL A 278 12.29 -13.40 2.10
CA VAL A 278 12.91 -14.25 1.08
C VAL A 278 14.41 -13.99 1.05
N VAL A 279 15.13 -14.62 1.94
CA VAL A 279 16.53 -14.97 1.80
C VAL A 279 16.69 -16.42 2.18
#